data_bcca5ab3519d5761814ff63bcafe9a36
#
_entry.id   bcca5ab3519d5761814ff63bcafe9a36
#
_cell.length_a   1.000
_cell.length_b   1.000
_cell.length_c   1.000
_cell.angle_alpha   90.00
_cell.angle_beta   90.00
_cell.angle_gamma   90.00
#
_symmetry.space_group_name_H-M   'P 1'
#
loop_
_entity.id
_entity.type
_entity.pdbx_description
1 polymer ?
#
loop_
_entity_poly.entity_id
_entity_poly.type
_entity_poly.pdbx_seq_one_letter_code
_entity_poly.pdbx_strand_id
1 'polypeptide(L)'
;MCKIIVGGCSFTYNEGSWAHHIPNVINVARGGSGPITSAREVLVKLRETTGNKICIFQVSNPSRKEIIINDQNRLLFNRYNPQPLDENICGTSYYHVKGFGGTTTINKQYKKAIETFVTTMSEEQRAVESYEMLTLLQLYCKYNSIPLLMFYGWLDKRDLKGELIQKILQGIDWTVWWKQGNETMSSWLKENGHKDRK
;
A
#
# COMPACT_ATOMS: atom_id res chain seq x y z
N MET A 1 9.83 -12.03 -22.57
CA MET A 1 10.04 -10.68 -22.02
C MET A 1 9.63 -10.71 -20.54
N CYS A 2 10.42 -10.16 -19.62
CA CYS A 2 10.10 -10.10 -18.21
C CYS A 2 9.09 -8.97 -17.97
N LYS A 3 8.04 -9.23 -17.19
CA LYS A 3 7.03 -8.23 -16.80
C LYS A 3 7.35 -7.69 -15.42
N ILE A 4 7.23 -6.39 -15.21
CA ILE A 4 7.47 -5.74 -13.93
C ILE A 4 6.13 -5.31 -13.35
N ILE A 5 5.74 -5.90 -12.21
CA ILE A 5 4.50 -5.56 -11.53
C ILE A 5 4.85 -4.62 -10.39
N VAL A 6 4.22 -3.45 -10.36
CA VAL A 6 4.47 -2.46 -9.32
C VAL A 6 3.19 -2.15 -8.55
N GLY A 7 3.33 -2.04 -7.23
CA GLY A 7 2.28 -1.65 -6.31
C GLY A 7 2.71 -0.52 -5.39
N GLY A 8 1.73 0.14 -4.81
CA GLY A 8 1.97 1.25 -3.90
C GLY A 8 0.79 2.20 -3.84
N CYS A 9 1.06 3.43 -3.44
CA CYS A 9 0.07 4.50 -3.31
C CYS A 9 0.20 5.56 -4.42
N SER A 10 -0.27 6.77 -4.16
CA SER A 10 -0.23 7.90 -5.11
C SER A 10 1.17 8.21 -5.66
N PHE A 11 2.24 7.95 -4.91
CA PHE A 11 3.63 8.15 -5.36
C PHE A 11 4.06 7.15 -6.44
N THR A 12 3.36 6.03 -6.56
CA THR A 12 3.56 5.03 -7.62
C THR A 12 2.52 5.16 -8.72
N TYR A 13 1.31 5.63 -8.38
CA TYR A 13 0.16 5.68 -9.29
C TYR A 13 0.18 6.87 -10.25
N ASN A 14 0.51 8.07 -9.75
CA ASN A 14 0.34 9.32 -10.49
C ASN A 14 1.20 9.38 -11.77
N GLU A 15 0.70 10.06 -12.80
CA GLU A 15 1.47 10.39 -14.01
C GLU A 15 2.79 11.09 -13.63
N GLY A 16 3.87 10.66 -14.25
CA GLY A 16 5.22 11.13 -13.92
C GLY A 16 5.80 10.53 -12.64
N SER A 17 5.15 9.54 -12.02
CA SER A 17 5.76 8.76 -10.95
C SER A 17 6.92 7.90 -11.47
N TRP A 18 7.79 7.46 -10.55
CA TRP A 18 8.91 6.59 -10.87
C TRP A 18 8.50 5.32 -11.65
N ALA A 19 7.31 4.79 -11.39
CA ALA A 19 6.82 3.58 -12.03
C ALA A 19 6.58 3.77 -13.54
N HIS A 20 6.17 4.97 -13.96
CA HIS A 20 5.92 5.26 -15.38
C HIS A 20 7.20 5.32 -16.24
N HIS A 21 8.37 5.43 -15.60
CA HIS A 21 9.66 5.43 -16.29
C HIS A 21 10.26 4.01 -16.46
N ILE A 22 9.58 2.98 -15.96
CA ILE A 22 10.03 1.59 -16.07
C ILE A 22 9.39 0.96 -17.31
N PRO A 23 10.18 0.42 -18.25
CA PRO A 23 9.64 -0.24 -19.42
C PRO A 23 8.91 -1.54 -19.03
N ASN A 24 7.84 -1.88 -19.76
CA ASN A 24 7.04 -3.10 -19.56
C ASN A 24 6.43 -3.24 -18.15
N VAL A 25 6.16 -2.12 -17.51
CA VAL A 25 5.54 -2.07 -16.19
C VAL A 25 4.03 -2.36 -16.27
N ILE A 26 3.55 -3.14 -15.31
CA ILE A 26 2.13 -3.28 -14.98
C ILE A 26 1.93 -2.58 -13.64
N ASN A 27 1.42 -1.37 -13.67
CA ASN A 27 1.22 -0.56 -12.48
C ASN A 27 -0.18 -0.80 -11.90
N VAL A 28 -0.26 -1.43 -10.73
CA VAL A 28 -1.50 -1.66 -9.98
C VAL A 28 -1.62 -0.76 -8.75
N ALA A 29 -0.74 0.23 -8.61
CA ALA A 29 -0.83 1.19 -7.53
C ALA A 29 -2.09 2.05 -7.64
N ARG A 30 -2.57 2.52 -6.49
CA ARG A 30 -3.74 3.43 -6.43
C ARG A 30 -3.47 4.63 -5.52
N GLY A 31 -4.01 5.77 -5.92
CA GLY A 31 -3.95 6.98 -5.11
C GLY A 31 -4.60 6.77 -3.74
N GLY A 32 -3.85 7.09 -2.67
CA GLY A 32 -4.37 7.02 -1.30
C GLY A 32 -4.39 5.63 -0.66
N SER A 33 -4.08 4.54 -1.39
CA SER A 33 -4.14 3.18 -0.83
C SER A 33 -3.15 2.97 0.30
N GLY A 34 -3.56 2.12 1.25
CA GLY A 34 -2.70 1.59 2.30
C GLY A 34 -1.97 0.31 1.86
N PRO A 35 -1.04 -0.19 2.68
CA PRO A 35 -0.24 -1.36 2.32
C PRO A 35 -1.07 -2.62 2.09
N ILE A 36 -2.15 -2.81 2.85
CA ILE A 36 -2.98 -4.03 2.78
C ILE A 36 -3.65 -4.16 1.42
N THR A 37 -4.37 -3.12 0.97
CA THR A 37 -5.05 -3.14 -0.33
C THR A 37 -4.05 -3.21 -1.47
N SER A 38 -2.99 -2.38 -1.42
CA SER A 38 -1.95 -2.40 -2.44
C SER A 38 -1.28 -3.77 -2.58
N ALA A 39 -0.99 -4.45 -1.47
CA ALA A 39 -0.40 -5.79 -1.50
C ALA A 39 -1.37 -6.84 -2.06
N ARG A 40 -2.68 -6.75 -1.73
CA ARG A 40 -3.70 -7.63 -2.29
C ARG A 40 -3.79 -7.49 -3.81
N GLU A 41 -3.82 -6.27 -4.33
CA GLU A 41 -3.87 -6.02 -5.77
C GLU A 41 -2.63 -6.54 -6.48
N VAL A 42 -1.45 -6.34 -5.90
CA VAL A 42 -0.21 -6.92 -6.42
C VAL A 42 -0.27 -8.44 -6.44
N LEU A 43 -0.73 -9.08 -5.35
CA LEU A 43 -0.85 -10.54 -5.29
C LEU A 43 -1.81 -11.09 -6.36
N VAL A 44 -2.96 -10.45 -6.57
CA VAL A 44 -3.89 -10.81 -7.65
C VAL A 44 -3.18 -10.70 -8.98
N LYS A 45 -2.52 -9.58 -9.27
CA LYS A 45 -1.84 -9.35 -10.55
C LYS A 45 -0.67 -10.29 -10.78
N LEU A 46 0.08 -10.62 -9.75
CA LEU A 46 1.15 -11.62 -9.81
C LEU A 46 0.60 -13.01 -10.18
N ARG A 47 -0.57 -13.37 -9.68
CA ARG A 47 -1.24 -14.65 -10.00
C ARG A 47 -1.74 -14.70 -11.44
N GLU A 48 -2.34 -13.63 -11.92
CA GLU A 48 -2.87 -13.51 -13.28
C GLU A 48 -1.77 -13.43 -14.35
N THR A 49 -0.60 -12.92 -13.97
CA THR A 49 0.49 -12.70 -14.91
C THR A 49 1.26 -13.99 -15.14
N THR A 50 1.34 -14.43 -16.39
CA THR A 50 2.13 -15.60 -16.81
C THR A 50 3.55 -15.21 -17.21
N GLY A 51 4.49 -16.16 -17.14
CA GLY A 51 5.89 -15.99 -17.51
C GLY A 51 6.73 -15.31 -16.44
N ASN A 52 7.95 -14.92 -16.83
CA ASN A 52 8.91 -14.28 -15.91
C ASN A 52 8.41 -12.91 -15.47
N LYS A 53 8.49 -12.65 -14.18
CA LYS A 53 8.02 -11.41 -13.56
C LYS A 53 8.89 -10.97 -12.39
N ILE A 54 8.88 -9.69 -12.13
CA ILE A 54 9.53 -9.03 -11.00
C ILE A 54 8.46 -8.21 -10.27
N CYS A 55 8.52 -8.16 -8.96
CA CYS A 55 7.64 -7.32 -8.14
C CYS A 55 8.43 -6.17 -7.53
N ILE A 56 7.91 -4.95 -7.67
CA ILE A 56 8.43 -3.77 -6.96
C ILE A 56 7.28 -3.17 -6.16
N PHE A 57 7.47 -3.01 -4.85
CA PHE A 57 6.41 -2.59 -3.96
C PHE A 57 6.81 -1.40 -3.10
N GLN A 58 6.12 -0.28 -3.29
CA GLN A 58 6.26 0.91 -2.45
C GLN A 58 5.31 0.80 -1.25
N VAL A 59 5.87 0.74 -0.06
CA VAL A 59 5.09 0.75 1.18
C VAL A 59 4.70 2.19 1.51
N SER A 60 3.40 2.43 1.63
CA SER A 60 2.83 3.66 2.15
C SER A 60 2.85 3.66 3.68
N ASN A 61 2.16 4.62 4.33
CA ASN A 61 2.04 4.63 5.79
C ASN A 61 1.39 3.31 6.28
N PRO A 62 2.08 2.50 7.11
CA PRO A 62 1.56 1.20 7.57
C PRO A 62 0.29 1.30 8.41
N SER A 63 0.04 2.44 9.04
CA SER A 63 -1.19 2.62 9.84
C SER A 63 -2.40 3.05 9.02
N ARG A 64 -2.29 3.15 7.69
CA ARG A 64 -3.47 3.37 6.83
C ARG A 64 -4.34 2.13 6.82
N LYS A 65 -5.63 2.34 7.03
CA LYS A 65 -6.65 1.30 6.96
C LYS A 65 -7.66 1.60 5.87
N GLU A 66 -8.05 0.57 5.17
CA GLU A 66 -9.17 0.60 4.23
C GLU A 66 -10.32 -0.24 4.80
N ILE A 67 -11.52 0.27 4.62
CA ILE A 67 -12.74 -0.42 4.99
C ILE A 67 -13.40 -0.91 3.72
N ILE A 68 -13.63 -2.21 3.64
CA ILE A 68 -14.37 -2.82 2.54
C ILE A 68 -15.85 -2.53 2.74
N ILE A 69 -16.49 -1.94 1.73
CA ILE A 69 -17.90 -1.60 1.73
C ILE A 69 -18.58 -2.49 0.71
N ASN A 70 -19.74 -3.05 1.08
CA ASN A 70 -20.52 -3.85 0.14
C ASN A 70 -21.07 -2.99 -1.01
N ASP A 71 -21.38 -3.63 -2.14
CA ASP A 71 -21.81 -2.95 -3.36
C ASP A 71 -23.09 -2.12 -3.22
N GLN A 72 -23.96 -2.46 -2.30
CA GLN A 72 -25.19 -1.69 -2.05
C GLN A 72 -24.91 -0.26 -1.57
N ASN A 73 -23.76 -0.03 -0.96
CA ASN A 73 -23.34 1.28 -0.48
C ASN A 73 -22.34 1.99 -1.42
N ARG A 74 -21.98 1.38 -2.55
CA ARG A 74 -21.01 1.91 -3.54
C ARG A 74 -21.38 3.31 -4.03
N LEU A 75 -22.64 3.56 -4.33
CA LEU A 75 -23.12 4.87 -4.83
C LEU A 75 -22.95 6.01 -3.81
N LEU A 76 -22.94 5.72 -2.51
CA LEU A 76 -22.79 6.71 -1.45
C LEU A 76 -21.34 7.19 -1.33
N PHE A 77 -20.37 6.40 -1.77
CA PHE A 77 -18.94 6.66 -1.65
C PHE A 77 -18.28 7.10 -2.97
N ASN A 78 -18.92 6.85 -4.12
CA ASN A 78 -18.37 7.14 -5.45
C ASN A 78 -18.26 8.63 -5.82
N ARG A 79 -18.80 9.55 -5.03
CA ARG A 79 -18.75 11.00 -5.38
C ARG A 79 -17.35 11.63 -5.34
N TYR A 80 -16.35 10.96 -4.74
CA TYR A 80 -15.02 11.54 -4.55
C TYR A 80 -13.84 10.66 -4.98
N ASN A 81 -14.09 9.45 -5.42
CA ASN A 81 -13.07 8.62 -6.05
C ASN A 81 -13.61 8.09 -7.39
N PRO A 82 -13.50 8.89 -8.47
CA PRO A 82 -14.03 8.54 -9.78
C PRO A 82 -13.24 7.42 -10.48
N GLN A 83 -12.21 6.88 -9.85
CA GLN A 83 -11.50 5.73 -10.40
C GLN A 83 -12.39 4.51 -10.21
N PRO A 84 -12.89 3.89 -11.31
CA PRO A 84 -13.52 2.60 -11.20
C PRO A 84 -12.48 1.64 -10.61
N LEU A 85 -12.80 1.04 -9.47
CA LEU A 85 -12.16 -0.19 -9.07
C LEU A 85 -12.33 -1.13 -10.26
N ASP A 86 -11.25 -1.77 -10.68
CA ASP A 86 -11.32 -2.80 -11.70
C ASP A 86 -12.44 -3.76 -11.28
N GLU A 87 -13.51 -3.81 -12.05
CA GLU A 87 -14.74 -4.55 -11.70
C GLU A 87 -14.48 -6.04 -11.46
N ASN A 88 -13.29 -6.49 -11.86
CA ASN A 88 -12.81 -7.85 -11.69
C ASN A 88 -12.25 -8.18 -10.29
N ILE A 89 -12.03 -7.19 -9.43
CA ILE A 89 -11.59 -7.43 -8.05
C ILE A 89 -12.79 -7.35 -7.12
N CYS A 90 -13.55 -8.44 -7.06
CA CYS A 90 -14.54 -8.74 -6.02
C CYS A 90 -15.61 -7.69 -5.70
N GLY A 91 -16.13 -6.89 -6.64
CA GLY A 91 -17.32 -6.07 -6.40
C GLY A 91 -17.35 -5.18 -5.13
N THR A 92 -16.21 -4.95 -4.49
CA THR A 92 -16.10 -4.25 -3.21
C THR A 92 -15.42 -2.91 -3.37
N SER A 93 -16.01 -1.87 -2.83
CA SER A 93 -15.40 -0.54 -2.74
C SER A 93 -14.57 -0.43 -1.47
N TYR A 94 -13.37 0.16 -1.57
CA TYR A 94 -12.48 0.40 -0.45
C TYR A 94 -12.62 1.83 0.04
N TYR A 95 -12.63 1.99 1.35
CA TYR A 95 -12.64 3.27 1.99
C TYR A 95 -11.29 3.56 2.67
N HIS A 96 -10.67 4.68 2.31
CA HIS A 96 -9.38 5.06 2.89
C HIS A 96 -9.58 5.81 4.21
N VAL A 97 -9.07 5.24 5.27
CA VAL A 97 -8.92 5.92 6.54
C VAL A 97 -7.48 6.43 6.62
N LYS A 98 -7.30 7.73 6.53
CA LYS A 98 -5.97 8.34 6.70
C LYS A 98 -5.55 8.21 8.15
N GLY A 99 -4.37 7.65 8.40
CA GLY A 99 -3.67 7.82 9.67
C GLY A 99 -3.43 9.32 9.93
N PHE A 100 -3.44 9.75 11.19
CA PHE A 100 -3.38 11.16 11.62
C PHE A 100 -4.54 12.04 11.12
N GLY A 101 -5.68 11.93 11.80
CA GLY A 101 -6.71 12.97 11.89
C GLY A 101 -7.52 13.29 10.64
N GLY A 102 -7.32 12.56 9.55
CA GLY A 102 -8.06 12.83 8.33
C GLY A 102 -8.90 11.64 7.88
N THR A 103 -10.22 11.70 8.06
CA THR A 103 -11.15 10.85 7.33
C THR A 103 -11.60 11.59 6.07
N THR A 104 -11.46 10.96 4.91
CA THR A 104 -12.09 11.44 3.67
C THR A 104 -13.46 10.77 3.52
N THR A 105 -14.40 11.01 4.45
CA THR A 105 -15.76 10.52 4.24
C THR A 105 -16.68 11.64 3.78
N ILE A 106 -17.51 11.26 2.88
CA ILE A 106 -18.41 12.11 2.14
C ILE A 106 -19.80 12.08 2.74
N ASN A 107 -20.15 11.00 3.38
CA ASN A 107 -21.48 10.83 3.96
C ASN A 107 -21.41 10.99 5.47
N LYS A 108 -22.07 12.03 6.01
CA LYS A 108 -22.13 12.32 7.45
C LYS A 108 -22.60 11.11 8.28
N GLN A 109 -23.45 10.27 7.73
CA GLN A 109 -23.99 9.09 8.40
C GLN A 109 -22.89 8.04 8.69
N TYR A 110 -21.96 7.86 7.75
CA TYR A 110 -20.85 6.92 7.90
C TYR A 110 -19.65 7.56 8.59
N LYS A 111 -19.54 8.87 8.58
CA LYS A 111 -18.44 9.60 9.22
C LYS A 111 -18.28 9.16 10.68
N LYS A 112 -19.36 9.16 11.45
CA LYS A 112 -19.34 8.77 12.87
C LYS A 112 -18.93 7.31 13.07
N ALA A 113 -19.44 6.39 12.24
CA ALA A 113 -19.05 4.98 12.29
C ALA A 113 -17.57 4.78 11.97
N ILE A 114 -17.05 5.47 10.96
CA ILE A 114 -15.65 5.41 10.57
C ILE A 114 -14.76 6.05 11.63
N GLU A 115 -15.13 7.20 12.16
CA GLU A 115 -14.41 7.86 13.26
C GLU A 115 -14.35 6.95 14.49
N THR A 116 -15.47 6.32 14.86
CA THR A 116 -15.50 5.34 15.96
C THR A 116 -14.56 4.16 15.67
N PHE A 117 -14.62 3.60 14.47
CA PHE A 117 -13.74 2.49 14.09
C PHE A 117 -12.26 2.88 14.15
N VAL A 118 -11.92 4.07 13.64
CA VAL A 118 -10.53 4.58 13.65
C VAL A 118 -10.03 4.86 15.05
N THR A 119 -10.90 5.39 15.92
CA THR A 119 -10.52 5.69 17.31
C THR A 119 -10.44 4.45 18.20
N THR A 120 -11.16 3.38 17.86
CA THR A 120 -11.12 2.11 18.62
C THR A 120 -9.95 1.21 18.21
N MET A 121 -9.43 1.35 17.00
CA MET A 121 -8.30 0.57 16.53
C MET A 121 -6.99 1.34 16.72
N SER A 122 -6.08 0.81 17.51
CA SER A 122 -4.78 1.44 17.74
C SER A 122 -3.96 1.57 16.44
N GLU A 123 -3.09 2.56 16.39
CA GLU A 123 -2.16 2.75 15.26
C GLU A 123 -1.22 1.56 15.13
N GLU A 124 -0.77 1.02 16.27
CA GLU A 124 0.05 -0.20 16.32
C GLU A 124 -0.67 -1.39 15.68
N GLN A 125 -1.93 -1.64 16.02
CA GLN A 125 -2.70 -2.75 15.44
C GLN A 125 -2.83 -2.61 13.92
N ARG A 126 -3.09 -1.40 13.41
CA ARG A 126 -3.14 -1.15 11.96
C ARG A 126 -1.81 -1.43 11.28
N ALA A 127 -0.71 -1.04 11.92
CA ALA A 127 0.63 -1.31 11.42
C ALA A 127 0.91 -2.82 11.42
N VAL A 128 0.57 -3.54 12.49
CA VAL A 128 0.70 -5.01 12.59
C VAL A 128 0.01 -5.69 11.42
N GLU A 129 -1.28 -5.42 11.18
CA GLU A 129 -2.03 -6.01 10.07
C GLU A 129 -1.40 -5.69 8.69
N SER A 130 -0.84 -4.50 8.54
CA SER A 130 -0.12 -4.11 7.33
C SER A 130 1.13 -4.97 7.12
N TYR A 131 1.93 -5.16 8.18
CA TYR A 131 3.15 -5.98 8.09
C TYR A 131 2.88 -7.47 7.94
N GLU A 132 1.80 -7.99 8.51
CA GLU A 132 1.33 -9.35 8.23
C GLU A 132 1.05 -9.54 6.73
N MET A 133 0.35 -8.59 6.11
CA MET A 133 0.08 -8.63 4.67
C MET A 133 1.36 -8.49 3.83
N LEU A 134 2.32 -7.64 4.25
CA LEU A 134 3.60 -7.51 3.58
C LEU A 134 4.42 -8.79 3.69
N THR A 135 4.36 -9.48 4.84
CA THR A 135 4.98 -10.80 5.03
C THR A 135 4.37 -11.83 4.07
N LEU A 136 3.04 -11.85 3.92
CA LEU A 136 2.38 -12.73 2.94
C LEU A 136 2.85 -12.45 1.51
N LEU A 137 3.03 -11.19 1.14
CA LEU A 137 3.57 -10.82 -0.17
C LEU A 137 5.01 -11.34 -0.34
N GLN A 138 5.86 -11.18 0.67
CA GLN A 138 7.23 -11.70 0.64
C GLN A 138 7.26 -13.23 0.50
N LEU A 139 6.47 -13.93 1.30
CA LEU A 139 6.37 -15.39 1.25
C LEU A 139 5.86 -15.87 -0.10
N TYR A 140 4.83 -15.21 -0.65
CA TYR A 140 4.31 -15.55 -1.97
C TYR A 140 5.39 -15.39 -3.07
N CYS A 141 6.09 -14.27 -3.08
CA CYS A 141 7.16 -14.01 -4.03
C CYS A 141 8.30 -15.03 -3.88
N LYS A 142 8.72 -15.30 -2.65
CA LYS A 142 9.77 -16.29 -2.34
C LYS A 142 9.38 -17.68 -2.81
N TYR A 143 8.17 -18.15 -2.47
CA TYR A 143 7.68 -19.48 -2.86
C TYR A 143 7.59 -19.66 -4.38
N ASN A 144 7.21 -18.61 -5.09
CA ASN A 144 7.09 -18.63 -6.56
C ASN A 144 8.36 -18.18 -7.29
N SER A 145 9.50 -18.01 -6.59
CA SER A 145 10.76 -17.54 -7.16
C SER A 145 10.63 -16.23 -7.94
N ILE A 146 9.80 -15.31 -7.45
CA ILE A 146 9.59 -13.98 -8.03
C ILE A 146 10.52 -13.00 -7.32
N PRO A 147 11.49 -12.37 -8.03
CA PRO A 147 12.29 -11.31 -7.44
C PRO A 147 11.41 -10.19 -6.90
N LEU A 148 11.66 -9.78 -5.65
CA LEU A 148 10.90 -8.74 -4.96
C LEU A 148 11.84 -7.64 -4.49
N LEU A 149 11.46 -6.39 -4.74
CA LEU A 149 12.07 -5.20 -4.14
C LEU A 149 10.97 -4.42 -3.41
N MET A 150 11.19 -4.15 -2.13
CA MET A 150 10.32 -3.31 -1.32
C MET A 150 11.04 -2.04 -0.87
N PHE A 151 10.31 -0.95 -0.70
CA PHE A 151 10.87 0.28 -0.13
C PHE A 151 9.79 1.16 0.49
N TYR A 152 10.20 1.98 1.44
CA TYR A 152 9.33 2.97 2.06
C TYR A 152 9.23 4.24 1.21
N GLY A 153 8.02 4.79 1.11
CA GLY A 153 7.81 6.09 0.48
C GLY A 153 8.35 7.25 1.35
N TRP A 154 7.89 7.34 2.61
CA TRP A 154 8.21 8.47 3.51
C TRP A 154 8.29 8.14 5.00
N LEU A 155 7.74 7.02 5.44
CA LEU A 155 7.88 6.54 6.82
C LEU A 155 8.63 5.22 6.80
N ASP A 156 9.64 5.07 7.62
CA ASP A 156 10.40 3.85 7.74
C ASP A 156 10.06 3.05 9.02
N LYS A 157 10.69 1.90 9.18
CA LYS A 157 10.43 1.03 10.33
C LYS A 157 10.78 1.66 11.70
N ARG A 158 11.64 2.67 11.73
CA ARG A 158 12.07 3.35 12.96
C ARG A 158 10.97 4.22 13.56
N ASP A 159 10.00 4.62 12.74
CA ASP A 159 8.84 5.41 13.16
C ASP A 159 7.78 4.54 13.87
N LEU A 160 7.92 3.21 13.81
CA LEU A 160 6.98 2.26 14.37
C LEU A 160 7.33 1.93 15.82
N LYS A 161 6.39 2.18 16.71
CA LYS A 161 6.52 1.96 18.14
C LYS A 161 5.49 0.95 18.63
N GLY A 162 5.82 0.23 19.71
CA GLY A 162 4.95 -0.76 20.32
C GLY A 162 5.59 -2.15 20.34
N GLU A 163 5.25 -2.93 21.35
CA GLU A 163 5.87 -4.25 21.56
C GLU A 163 5.44 -5.26 20.48
N LEU A 164 4.15 -5.23 20.13
CA LEU A 164 3.61 -6.19 19.17
C LEU A 164 4.20 -5.96 17.77
N ILE A 165 4.26 -4.71 17.32
CA ILE A 165 4.85 -4.40 16.01
C ILE A 165 6.35 -4.78 15.97
N GLN A 166 7.10 -4.57 17.05
CA GLN A 166 8.50 -4.95 17.09
C GLN A 166 8.69 -6.47 16.94
N LYS A 167 7.79 -7.29 17.51
CA LYS A 167 7.80 -8.75 17.31
C LYS A 167 7.52 -9.13 15.84
N ILE A 168 6.55 -8.48 15.22
CA ILE A 168 6.24 -8.72 13.78
C ILE A 168 7.43 -8.34 12.89
N LEU A 169 8.09 -7.21 13.17
CA LEU A 169 9.25 -6.73 12.41
C LEU A 169 10.44 -7.70 12.43
N GLN A 170 10.58 -8.52 13.47
CA GLN A 170 11.61 -9.56 13.53
C GLN A 170 11.38 -10.68 12.50
N GLY A 171 10.15 -10.92 12.09
CA GLY A 171 9.78 -11.92 11.06
C GLY A 171 9.89 -11.42 9.61
N ILE A 172 10.17 -10.13 9.41
CA ILE A 172 10.29 -9.54 8.08
C ILE A 172 11.62 -9.90 7.43
N ASP A 173 11.58 -10.35 6.19
CA ASP A 173 12.79 -10.51 5.37
C ASP A 173 13.26 -9.15 4.85
N TRP A 174 14.19 -8.51 5.56
CA TRP A 174 14.72 -7.19 5.21
C TRP A 174 15.68 -7.23 4.02
N THR A 175 16.09 -8.40 3.54
CA THR A 175 17.00 -8.52 2.39
C THR A 175 16.36 -8.06 1.09
N VAL A 176 15.05 -8.16 1.00
CA VAL A 176 14.26 -7.68 -0.16
C VAL A 176 13.88 -6.20 -0.07
N TRP A 177 14.30 -5.51 1.00
CA TRP A 177 14.01 -4.10 1.20
C TRP A 177 15.21 -3.24 0.81
N TRP A 178 14.94 -2.20 0.05
CA TRP A 178 15.93 -1.17 -0.24
C TRP A 178 16.49 -0.58 1.06
N LYS A 179 17.84 -0.55 1.15
CA LYS A 179 18.55 -0.15 2.38
C LYS A 179 18.08 -0.88 3.64
N GLN A 180 17.59 -2.12 3.49
CA GLN A 180 17.05 -2.93 4.58
C GLN A 180 15.96 -2.21 5.41
N GLY A 181 15.19 -1.33 4.76
CA GLY A 181 14.12 -0.56 5.40
C GLY A 181 14.59 0.56 6.34
N ASN A 182 15.85 0.95 6.30
CA ASN A 182 16.41 2.03 7.14
C ASN A 182 16.39 3.41 6.48
N GLU A 183 15.91 3.50 5.25
CA GLU A 183 15.84 4.74 4.49
C GLU A 183 14.52 4.80 3.71
N THR A 184 14.01 6.00 3.50
CA THR A 184 12.82 6.22 2.68
C THR A 184 13.20 6.85 1.34
N MET A 185 12.35 6.68 0.33
CA MET A 185 12.55 7.37 -0.94
C MET A 185 12.56 8.90 -0.74
N SER A 186 11.74 9.43 0.15
CA SER A 186 11.69 10.87 0.44
C SER A 186 13.00 11.38 1.04
N SER A 187 13.60 10.65 2.02
CA SER A 187 14.89 11.05 2.60
C SER A 187 16.01 11.00 1.56
N TRP A 188 16.05 9.93 0.78
CA TRP A 188 17.07 9.79 -0.28
C TRP A 188 16.97 10.91 -1.33
N LEU A 189 15.75 11.26 -1.77
CA LEU A 189 15.55 12.36 -2.72
C LEU A 189 16.07 13.69 -2.18
N LYS A 190 15.82 13.99 -0.90
CA LYS A 190 16.32 15.21 -0.23
C LYS A 190 17.85 15.24 -0.19
N GLU A 191 18.46 14.13 0.23
CA GLU A 191 19.92 14.01 0.33
C GLU A 191 20.62 14.16 -1.03
N ASN A 192 19.96 13.75 -2.11
CA ASN A 192 20.47 13.85 -3.49
C ASN A 192 20.01 15.13 -4.23
N GLY A 193 19.56 16.15 -3.51
CA GLY A 193 19.27 17.48 -4.04
C GLY A 193 17.95 17.63 -4.80
N HIS A 194 17.06 16.64 -4.70
CA HIS A 194 15.73 16.74 -5.28
C HIS A 194 14.80 17.52 -4.35
N LYS A 195 14.19 18.59 -4.87
CA LYS A 195 13.19 19.36 -4.10
C LYS A 195 11.91 18.55 -3.95
N ASP A 196 11.38 18.51 -2.72
CA ASP A 196 10.01 18.01 -2.52
C ASP A 196 9.05 18.77 -3.45
N ARG A 197 8.34 18.07 -4.30
CA ARG A 197 7.18 18.68 -4.98
C ARG A 197 6.12 18.91 -3.92
N LYS A 198 5.90 20.20 -3.59
CA LYS A 198 4.81 20.63 -2.73
C LYS A 198 3.46 20.33 -3.38
#